data_2e66b31144b508c4e6fa8befd442dc6b
#
_entry.id   2e66b31144b508c4e6fa8befd442dc6b
#
_cell.length_a   1.000
_cell.length_b   1.000
_cell.length_c   1.000
_cell.angle_alpha   90.00
_cell.angle_beta   90.00
_cell.angle_gamma   90.00
#
_symmetry.space_group_name_H-M   'P 1'
#
loop_
_entity.id
_entity.type
_entity.pdbx_description
1 polymer ?
#
loop_
_entity_poly.entity_id
_entity_poly.type
_entity_poly.pdbx_seq_one_letter_code
_entity_poly.pdbx_strand_id
1 'polypeptide(L)'
;ILFYQSGKTVLEDSFKIMNYLINNVIVCQKLCKINHKEFRKYKKKFRKILASCRELNKIKRYSYSLVRKNSSVLLDADLVLEYLKMFFMVDIIAYHNMASILEKNKKEFQEIYDLIAMIDFALSVAYYRASLQEFCQPIFLEQDYIELENLYHPLIDEPVKNSIFIKDNIIFTGSNASGKSTFIKAIALNCILAQGLNTALCSSYKCKFSKVVTSMAIKDDILEGDSYFIAEIKSLKRLLNSLNGEIRVLAFIDEILKGTNTVERIAASASILDYGKESKAKILVATHDMELTEMLGEKYDNYHFRETVTDKEVLFDYK
;
A
#
# COMPACT_ATOMS: atom_id res chain seq x y z
N ILE A 1 12.98 44.09 11.50
CA ILE A 1 11.99 43.18 12.14
C ILE A 1 11.05 42.59 11.09
N LEU A 2 10.33 43.39 10.29
CA LEU A 2 9.41 42.92 9.25
C LEU A 2 10.08 42.00 8.22
N PHE A 3 11.30 42.33 7.77
CA PHE A 3 12.09 41.54 6.81
C PHE A 3 12.50 40.16 7.40
N TYR A 4 12.82 40.12 8.70
CA TYR A 4 13.14 38.89 9.40
C TYR A 4 11.89 38.00 9.58
N GLN A 5 10.73 38.58 9.90
CA GLN A 5 9.49 37.84 10.04
C GLN A 5 8.98 37.25 8.74
N SER A 6 9.07 38.00 7.61
CA SER A 6 8.68 37.47 6.30
C SER A 6 9.60 36.35 5.82
N GLY A 7 10.91 36.46 6.06
CA GLY A 7 11.86 35.39 5.79
C GLY A 7 11.64 34.14 6.66
N LYS A 8 11.21 34.30 7.90
CA LYS A 8 10.97 33.22 8.84
C LYS A 8 9.77 32.37 8.46
N THR A 9 8.68 32.95 7.96
CA THR A 9 7.49 32.20 7.51
C THR A 9 7.80 31.35 6.27
N VAL A 10 8.58 31.87 5.33
CA VAL A 10 9.02 31.10 4.14
C VAL A 10 9.95 29.94 4.53
N LEU A 11 10.73 30.11 5.62
CA LEU A 11 11.67 29.08 6.08
C LEU A 11 11.04 28.07 7.04
N GLU A 12 9.83 28.31 7.58
CA GLU A 12 9.20 27.40 8.57
C GLU A 12 9.03 25.97 8.06
N ASP A 13 8.60 25.78 6.82
CA ASP A 13 8.49 24.45 6.23
C ASP A 13 9.85 23.82 5.97
N SER A 14 10.83 24.62 5.56
CA SER A 14 12.22 24.18 5.43
C SER A 14 12.80 23.77 6.80
N PHE A 15 12.47 24.48 7.87
CA PHE A 15 12.86 24.08 9.23
C PHE A 15 12.22 22.77 9.69
N LYS A 16 10.96 22.49 9.34
CA LYS A 16 10.33 21.20 9.62
C LYS A 16 11.05 20.05 8.93
N ILE A 17 11.35 20.22 7.65
CA ILE A 17 12.13 19.25 6.86
C ILE A 17 13.50 19.04 7.51
N MET A 18 14.21 20.09 7.84
CA MET A 18 15.51 20.02 8.51
C MET A 18 15.47 19.25 9.83
N ASN A 19 14.46 19.52 10.66
CA ASN A 19 14.27 18.79 11.92
C ASN A 19 14.01 17.29 11.69
N TYR A 20 13.23 16.96 10.67
CA TYR A 20 13.02 15.57 10.28
C TYR A 20 14.35 14.89 9.90
N LEU A 21 15.17 15.56 9.08
CA LEU A 21 16.46 15.07 8.66
C LEU A 21 17.42 14.84 9.85
N ILE A 22 17.44 15.80 10.80
CA ILE A 22 18.24 15.68 12.02
C ILE A 22 17.78 14.47 12.86
N ASN A 23 16.49 14.28 12.99
CA ASN A 23 15.94 13.15 13.75
C ASN A 23 16.39 11.82 13.16
N ASN A 24 16.46 11.68 11.84
CA ASN A 24 16.98 10.46 11.21
C ASN A 24 18.45 10.19 11.60
N VAL A 25 19.30 11.20 11.66
CA VAL A 25 20.70 11.04 12.13
C VAL A 25 20.75 10.64 13.61
N ILE A 26 19.90 11.26 14.44
CA ILE A 26 19.78 10.93 15.86
C ILE A 26 19.31 9.47 16.06
N VAL A 27 18.28 9.05 15.30
CA VAL A 27 17.78 7.68 15.31
C VAL A 27 18.87 6.71 14.90
N CYS A 28 19.60 7.00 13.81
CA CYS A 28 20.74 6.19 13.37
C CYS A 28 21.80 6.04 14.49
N GLN A 29 22.13 7.11 15.19
CA GLN A 29 23.07 7.07 16.33
C GLN A 29 22.53 6.23 17.50
N LYS A 30 21.22 6.28 17.79
CA LYS A 30 20.58 5.44 18.82
C LYS A 30 20.57 3.98 18.40
N LEU A 31 20.25 3.68 17.15
CA LEU A 31 20.26 2.32 16.60
C LEU A 31 21.66 1.69 16.68
N CYS A 32 22.73 2.47 16.51
CA CYS A 32 24.09 1.99 16.72
C CYS A 32 24.40 1.50 18.14
N LYS A 33 23.60 1.88 19.14
CA LYS A 33 23.76 1.45 20.54
C LYS A 33 23.06 0.13 20.85
N ILE A 34 22.11 -0.32 20.02
CA ILE A 34 21.40 -1.57 20.21
C ILE A 34 22.38 -2.74 20.19
N ASN A 35 22.33 -3.57 21.25
CA ASN A 35 23.24 -4.71 21.40
C ASN A 35 22.45 -6.03 21.24
N HIS A 36 21.99 -6.31 20.02
CA HIS A 36 21.31 -7.54 19.67
C HIS A 36 22.05 -8.27 18.55
N LYS A 37 22.11 -9.61 18.61
CA LYS A 37 22.87 -10.45 17.66
C LYS A 37 22.42 -10.23 16.21
N GLU A 38 21.13 -10.28 15.98
CA GLU A 38 20.50 -10.10 14.66
C GLU A 38 20.75 -8.70 14.08
N PHE A 39 20.88 -7.69 14.95
CA PHE A 39 21.09 -6.31 14.56
C PHE A 39 22.54 -5.96 14.22
N ARG A 40 23.49 -6.87 14.47
CA ARG A 40 24.94 -6.62 14.29
C ARG A 40 25.32 -6.18 12.87
N LYS A 41 24.70 -6.77 11.83
CA LYS A 41 24.94 -6.44 10.42
C LYS A 41 24.54 -4.97 10.11
N TYR A 42 23.37 -4.56 10.58
CA TYR A 42 22.86 -3.19 10.39
C TYR A 42 23.68 -2.19 11.18
N LYS A 43 24.04 -2.51 12.42
CA LYS A 43 24.91 -1.70 13.27
C LYS A 43 26.27 -1.40 12.60
N LYS A 44 26.88 -2.40 11.96
CA LYS A 44 28.12 -2.20 11.21
C LYS A 44 27.95 -1.24 10.05
N LYS A 45 26.84 -1.38 9.30
CA LYS A 45 26.51 -0.49 8.16
C LYS A 45 26.26 0.95 8.62
N PHE A 46 25.46 1.18 9.65
CA PHE A 46 25.22 2.50 10.23
C PHE A 46 26.52 3.16 10.73
N ARG A 47 27.37 2.42 11.44
CA ARG A 47 28.65 2.94 11.92
C ARG A 47 29.56 3.35 10.76
N LYS A 48 29.60 2.59 9.67
CA LYS A 48 30.39 2.92 8.48
C LYS A 48 29.93 4.22 7.88
N ILE A 49 28.61 4.41 7.68
CA ILE A 49 28.03 5.62 7.12
C ILE A 49 28.30 6.83 8.03
N LEU A 50 28.07 6.71 9.34
CA LEU A 50 28.34 7.78 10.30
C LEU A 50 29.83 8.14 10.42
N ALA A 51 30.73 7.18 10.17
CA ALA A 51 32.17 7.40 10.19
C ALA A 51 32.66 8.10 8.91
N SER A 52 32.06 7.79 7.74
CA SER A 52 32.37 8.46 6.47
C SER A 52 31.96 9.93 6.50
N CYS A 53 31.02 10.30 7.36
CA CYS A 53 30.49 11.64 7.45
C CYS A 53 30.52 12.21 8.88
N ARG A 54 31.71 12.60 9.32
CA ARG A 54 31.89 13.19 10.67
C ARG A 54 31.08 14.47 10.88
N GLU A 55 30.78 15.20 9.81
CA GLU A 55 30.02 16.45 9.86
C GLU A 55 28.55 16.22 10.23
N LEU A 56 27.97 15.04 9.92
CA LEU A 56 26.62 14.69 10.36
C LEU A 56 26.48 14.68 11.89
N ASN A 57 27.54 14.42 12.60
CA ASN A 57 27.53 14.50 14.07
C ASN A 57 27.46 15.96 14.60
N LYS A 58 27.86 16.95 13.78
CA LYS A 58 27.77 18.36 14.14
C LYS A 58 26.34 18.91 14.00
N ILE A 59 25.50 18.24 13.22
CA ILE A 59 24.09 18.63 12.98
C ILE A 59 23.33 18.83 14.30
N LYS A 60 23.61 18.01 15.33
CA LYS A 60 23.02 18.18 16.65
C LYS A 60 23.22 19.57 17.27
N ARG A 61 24.34 20.22 17.03
CA ARG A 61 24.61 21.56 17.60
C ARG A 61 23.66 22.60 17.01
N TYR A 62 23.34 22.48 15.74
CA TYR A 62 22.44 23.39 15.05
C TYR A 62 20.97 23.12 15.35
N SER A 63 20.60 21.87 15.69
CA SER A 63 19.22 21.50 16.01
C SER A 63 18.69 22.22 17.26
N TYR A 64 19.54 22.43 18.26
CA TYR A 64 19.13 23.12 19.48
C TYR A 64 18.78 24.59 19.26
N SER A 65 19.37 25.24 18.27
CA SER A 65 19.06 26.64 17.92
C SER A 65 17.77 26.75 17.10
N LEU A 66 17.37 25.69 16.39
CA LEU A 66 16.20 25.67 15.51
C LEU A 66 14.93 25.14 16.18
N VAL A 67 15.07 24.32 17.23
CA VAL A 67 13.92 23.78 17.97
C VAL A 67 13.39 24.85 18.93
N ARG A 68 12.26 25.44 18.58
CA ARG A 68 11.51 26.32 19.47
C ARG A 68 10.97 25.51 20.65
N LYS A 69 11.39 25.80 21.87
CA LYS A 69 10.68 25.32 23.05
C LYS A 69 9.32 25.98 23.08
N ASN A 70 8.26 25.22 22.85
CA ASN A 70 6.89 25.61 23.13
C ASN A 70 6.69 25.65 24.66
N SER A 71 7.37 26.56 25.36
CA SER A 71 7.03 26.86 26.74
C SER A 71 6.03 28.02 26.73
N SER A 72 4.85 27.76 27.21
CA SER A 72 3.73 28.70 27.30
C SER A 72 3.95 29.86 28.30
N VAL A 73 5.11 29.95 28.91
CA VAL A 73 5.48 31.04 29.85
C VAL A 73 6.87 31.54 29.39
N LEU A 74 6.87 32.65 28.70
CA LEU A 74 8.09 33.39 28.40
C LEU A 74 8.49 34.15 29.67
N LEU A 75 9.59 33.73 30.30
CA LEU A 75 10.28 34.55 31.31
C LEU A 75 10.99 35.71 30.59
N ASP A 76 11.16 36.85 31.24
CA ASP A 76 11.82 38.04 30.64
C ASP A 76 13.19 37.72 30.05
N ALA A 77 13.91 36.79 30.64
CA ALA A 77 15.20 36.28 30.11
C ALA A 77 15.07 35.59 28.76
N ASP A 78 13.97 34.89 28.50
CA ASP A 78 13.72 34.21 27.21
C ASP A 78 13.45 35.24 26.08
N LEU A 79 12.78 36.35 26.41
CA LEU A 79 12.55 37.45 25.47
C LEU A 79 13.86 38.10 25.04
N VAL A 80 14.75 38.41 25.98
CA VAL A 80 16.07 38.99 25.70
C VAL A 80 16.88 38.04 24.80
N LEU A 81 16.82 36.73 25.10
CA LEU A 81 17.52 35.75 24.28
C LEU A 81 16.92 35.62 22.84
N GLU A 82 15.62 35.76 22.70
CA GLU A 82 14.97 35.80 21.37
C GLU A 82 15.38 37.06 20.58
N TYR A 83 15.45 38.24 21.22
CA TYR A 83 15.94 39.44 20.57
C TYR A 83 17.41 39.33 20.15
N LEU A 84 18.25 38.71 20.98
CA LEU A 84 19.67 38.46 20.63
C LEU A 84 19.77 37.47 19.43
N LYS A 85 19.02 36.39 19.43
CA LYS A 85 18.96 35.45 18.27
C LYS A 85 18.53 36.15 16.99
N MET A 86 17.53 37.02 17.07
CA MET A 86 17.06 37.80 15.93
C MET A 86 18.10 38.81 15.45
N PHE A 87 18.78 39.52 16.36
CA PHE A 87 19.80 40.49 16.03
C PHE A 87 21.01 39.84 15.34
N PHE A 88 21.45 38.69 15.84
CA PHE A 88 22.58 37.95 15.27
C PHE A 88 22.18 36.97 14.18
N MET A 89 20.91 36.95 13.77
CA MET A 89 20.38 36.03 12.73
C MET A 89 20.79 34.55 12.96
N VAL A 90 20.86 34.12 14.22
CA VAL A 90 21.39 32.82 14.63
C VAL A 90 20.65 31.66 13.92
N ASP A 91 19.32 31.74 13.76
CA ASP A 91 18.50 30.75 13.09
C ASP A 91 18.84 30.63 11.60
N ILE A 92 19.09 31.76 10.93
CA ILE A 92 19.45 31.79 9.49
C ILE A 92 20.84 31.20 9.28
N ILE A 93 21.81 31.56 10.14
CA ILE A 93 23.17 31.04 10.10
C ILE A 93 23.15 29.51 10.37
N ALA A 94 22.38 29.06 11.38
CA ALA A 94 22.25 27.66 11.68
C ALA A 94 21.62 26.88 10.51
N TYR A 95 20.58 27.44 9.88
CA TYR A 95 19.96 26.88 8.67
C TYR A 95 20.96 26.74 7.54
N HIS A 96 21.68 27.81 7.21
CA HIS A 96 22.69 27.81 6.11
C HIS A 96 23.77 26.75 6.35
N ASN A 97 24.32 26.70 7.56
CA ASN A 97 25.35 25.72 7.92
C ASN A 97 24.80 24.26 7.82
N MET A 98 23.58 24.03 8.27
CA MET A 98 22.93 22.73 8.13
C MET A 98 22.67 22.37 6.67
N ALA A 99 22.12 23.28 5.87
CA ALA A 99 21.88 23.06 4.45
C ALA A 99 23.19 22.69 3.73
N SER A 100 24.27 23.40 4.01
CA SER A 100 25.59 23.10 3.45
C SER A 100 26.12 21.70 3.85
N ILE A 101 25.93 21.30 5.13
CA ILE A 101 26.31 19.96 5.58
C ILE A 101 25.48 18.87 4.89
N LEU A 102 24.17 19.07 4.76
CA LEU A 102 23.27 18.13 4.11
C LEU A 102 23.57 17.99 2.62
N GLU A 103 23.84 19.09 1.94
CA GLU A 103 24.18 19.08 0.51
C GLU A 103 25.48 18.31 0.25
N LYS A 104 26.52 18.56 1.05
CA LYS A 104 27.81 17.87 0.96
C LYS A 104 27.70 16.36 1.23
N ASN A 105 26.73 15.95 2.04
CA ASN A 105 26.60 14.56 2.52
C ASN A 105 25.26 13.95 2.08
N LYS A 106 24.71 14.41 0.96
CA LYS A 106 23.40 13.99 0.45
C LYS A 106 23.30 12.47 0.27
N LYS A 107 24.37 11.84 -0.22
CA LYS A 107 24.42 10.40 -0.48
C LYS A 107 24.36 9.59 0.81
N GLU A 108 25.20 9.95 1.79
CA GLU A 108 25.26 9.29 3.10
C GLU A 108 23.95 9.47 3.85
N PHE A 109 23.34 10.63 3.71
CA PHE A 109 22.04 10.91 4.30
C PHE A 109 20.96 10.01 3.69
N GLN A 110 20.93 9.87 2.35
CA GLN A 110 19.99 8.96 1.68
C GLN A 110 20.19 7.52 2.15
N GLU A 111 21.44 7.05 2.30
CA GLU A 111 21.72 5.71 2.80
C GLU A 111 21.23 5.51 4.25
N ILE A 112 21.33 6.53 5.11
CA ILE A 112 20.78 6.48 6.48
C ILE A 112 19.26 6.37 6.42
N TYR A 113 18.63 7.20 5.61
CA TYR A 113 17.18 7.22 5.43
C TYR A 113 16.65 5.86 4.95
N ASP A 114 17.25 5.31 3.90
CA ASP A 114 16.84 4.02 3.33
C ASP A 114 16.99 2.86 4.35
N LEU A 115 18.06 2.88 5.16
CA LEU A 115 18.25 1.88 6.21
C LEU A 115 17.21 2.00 7.33
N ILE A 116 16.89 3.22 7.76
CA ILE A 116 15.86 3.46 8.79
C ILE A 116 14.50 3.04 8.25
N ALA A 117 14.15 3.45 7.02
CA ALA A 117 12.90 3.10 6.37
C ALA A 117 12.74 1.56 6.23
N MET A 118 13.82 0.86 5.86
CA MET A 118 13.81 -0.60 5.79
C MET A 118 13.56 -1.26 7.15
N ILE A 119 14.15 -0.74 8.22
CA ILE A 119 13.94 -1.27 9.58
C ILE A 119 12.52 -0.98 10.05
N ASP A 120 12.02 0.23 9.83
CA ASP A 120 10.66 0.64 10.18
C ASP A 120 9.62 -0.22 9.43
N PHE A 121 9.82 -0.41 8.13
CA PHE A 121 9.00 -1.32 7.31
C PHE A 121 9.02 -2.75 7.87
N ALA A 122 10.20 -3.31 8.17
CA ALA A 122 10.30 -4.66 8.72
C ALA A 122 9.61 -4.81 10.08
N LEU A 123 9.71 -3.79 10.95
CA LEU A 123 9.00 -3.75 12.23
C LEU A 123 7.49 -3.67 12.02
N SER A 124 7.02 -2.82 11.12
CA SER A 124 5.59 -2.68 10.80
C SER A 124 5.01 -3.99 10.28
N VAL A 125 5.71 -4.68 9.38
CA VAL A 125 5.30 -6.02 8.90
C VAL A 125 5.31 -7.04 10.05
N ALA A 126 6.30 -7.01 10.94
CA ALA A 126 6.35 -7.92 12.08
C ALA A 126 5.18 -7.69 13.06
N TYR A 127 4.86 -6.45 13.38
CA TYR A 127 3.69 -6.10 14.19
C TYR A 127 2.39 -6.51 13.52
N TYR A 128 2.24 -6.26 12.22
CA TYR A 128 1.08 -6.71 11.45
C TYR A 128 0.91 -8.22 11.54
N ARG A 129 1.99 -9.00 11.28
CA ARG A 129 1.95 -10.47 11.41
C ARG A 129 1.60 -10.94 12.83
N ALA A 130 2.09 -10.26 13.85
CA ALA A 130 1.78 -10.58 15.24
C ALA A 130 0.32 -10.30 15.63
N SER A 131 -0.38 -9.42 14.90
CA SER A 131 -1.80 -9.14 15.09
C SER A 131 -2.73 -10.12 14.36
N LEU A 132 -2.19 -10.93 13.43
CA LEU A 132 -2.97 -11.89 12.65
C LEU A 132 -3.16 -13.20 13.42
N GLN A 133 -4.33 -13.82 13.27
CA GLN A 133 -4.60 -15.17 13.81
C GLN A 133 -3.79 -16.23 13.07
N GLU A 134 -3.69 -16.10 11.75
CA GLU A 134 -2.99 -17.02 10.87
C GLU A 134 -2.44 -16.28 9.66
N PHE A 135 -1.26 -16.63 9.22
CA PHE A 135 -0.69 -16.17 7.96
C PHE A 135 0.36 -17.17 7.47
N CYS A 136 0.65 -17.15 6.18
CA CYS A 136 1.79 -17.87 5.62
C CYS A 136 2.73 -16.94 4.84
N GLN A 137 3.94 -17.40 4.59
CA GLN A 137 4.83 -16.79 3.61
C GLN A 137 4.52 -17.36 2.23
N PRO A 138 4.29 -16.52 1.22
CA PRO A 138 3.97 -16.96 -0.13
C PRO A 138 5.14 -17.67 -0.79
N ILE A 139 4.83 -18.67 -1.62
CA ILE A 139 5.77 -19.33 -2.51
C ILE A 139 5.49 -18.83 -3.93
N PHE A 140 6.45 -18.09 -4.50
CA PHE A 140 6.34 -17.63 -5.88
C PHE A 140 6.88 -18.67 -6.84
N LEU A 141 6.07 -18.99 -7.86
CA LEU A 141 6.31 -20.07 -8.82
C LEU A 141 6.56 -19.51 -10.23
N GLU A 142 7.20 -20.29 -11.07
CA GLU A 142 7.27 -20.04 -12.51
C GLU A 142 6.01 -20.54 -13.24
N GLN A 143 5.37 -21.59 -12.70
CA GLN A 143 4.13 -22.16 -13.25
C GLN A 143 2.97 -21.17 -13.14
N ASP A 144 2.09 -21.21 -14.13
CA ASP A 144 0.98 -20.28 -14.26
C ASP A 144 -0.31 -20.80 -13.60
N TYR A 145 -0.27 -20.93 -12.27
CA TYR A 145 -1.47 -21.20 -11.45
C TYR A 145 -1.43 -20.41 -10.14
N ILE A 146 -2.54 -20.38 -9.43
CA ILE A 146 -2.70 -19.84 -8.09
C ILE A 146 -3.33 -20.91 -7.22
N GLU A 147 -2.72 -21.23 -6.10
CA GLU A 147 -3.22 -22.18 -5.10
C GLU A 147 -3.28 -21.49 -3.74
N LEU A 148 -4.47 -21.38 -3.20
CA LEU A 148 -4.75 -20.72 -1.92
C LEU A 148 -5.53 -21.70 -1.04
N GLU A 149 -5.05 -21.97 0.16
CA GLU A 149 -5.70 -22.83 1.14
C GLU A 149 -6.13 -22.02 2.36
N ASN A 150 -7.40 -22.19 2.78
CA ASN A 150 -7.95 -21.51 3.96
C ASN A 150 -7.79 -19.98 3.92
N LEU A 151 -8.00 -19.39 2.72
CA LEU A 151 -7.98 -17.95 2.50
C LEU A 151 -9.07 -17.25 3.28
N TYR A 152 -8.75 -16.12 3.89
CA TYR A 152 -9.72 -15.27 4.56
C TYR A 152 -9.52 -13.79 4.29
N HIS A 153 -10.58 -13.00 4.55
CA HIS A 153 -10.56 -11.54 4.38
C HIS A 153 -10.13 -10.86 5.68
N PRO A 154 -9.12 -9.96 5.68
CA PRO A 154 -8.52 -9.38 6.89
C PRO A 154 -9.46 -8.50 7.72
N LEU A 155 -10.52 -7.97 7.13
CA LEU A 155 -11.45 -7.04 7.79
C LEU A 155 -12.74 -7.70 8.27
N ILE A 156 -12.78 -9.02 8.31
CA ILE A 156 -13.92 -9.78 8.85
C ILE A 156 -13.47 -10.47 10.14
N ASP A 157 -14.18 -10.22 11.24
CA ASP A 157 -13.80 -10.71 12.57
C ASP A 157 -13.83 -12.25 12.66
N GLU A 158 -14.86 -12.88 12.11
CA GLU A 158 -15.01 -14.35 12.05
C GLU A 158 -15.17 -14.81 10.59
N PRO A 159 -14.07 -14.79 9.79
CA PRO A 159 -14.17 -15.07 8.38
C PRO A 159 -14.36 -16.56 8.10
N VAL A 160 -15.26 -16.89 7.18
CA VAL A 160 -15.30 -18.24 6.60
C VAL A 160 -14.09 -18.40 5.69
N LYS A 161 -13.26 -19.41 6.00
CA LYS A 161 -12.05 -19.72 5.23
C LYS A 161 -12.38 -20.55 4.02
N ASN A 162 -11.89 -20.16 2.86
CA ASN A 162 -12.10 -20.86 1.59
C ASN A 162 -10.77 -21.20 0.92
N SER A 163 -10.76 -22.30 0.16
CA SER A 163 -9.60 -22.71 -0.63
C SER A 163 -9.95 -22.66 -2.11
N ILE A 164 -8.97 -22.29 -2.94
CA ILE A 164 -9.17 -22.23 -4.39
C ILE A 164 -7.90 -22.58 -5.14
N PHE A 165 -8.07 -23.31 -6.25
CA PHE A 165 -7.05 -23.57 -7.25
C PHE A 165 -7.44 -22.93 -8.57
N ILE A 166 -6.65 -22.01 -9.07
CA ILE A 166 -6.93 -21.19 -10.26
C ILE A 166 -5.89 -21.51 -11.33
N LYS A 167 -6.31 -22.25 -12.33
CA LYS A 167 -5.47 -22.54 -13.51
C LYS A 167 -5.85 -21.67 -14.70
N ASP A 168 -7.13 -21.42 -14.87
CA ASP A 168 -7.71 -20.65 -15.97
C ASP A 168 -8.45 -19.41 -15.48
N ASN A 169 -9.15 -18.71 -16.36
CA ASN A 169 -10.00 -17.59 -15.98
C ASN A 169 -11.23 -18.09 -15.24
N ILE A 170 -11.78 -17.32 -14.32
CA ILE A 170 -12.91 -17.77 -13.47
C ILE A 170 -14.06 -16.77 -13.51
N ILE A 171 -15.28 -17.30 -13.61
CA ILE A 171 -16.53 -16.60 -13.31
C ILE A 171 -17.09 -17.13 -11.99
N PHE A 172 -17.28 -16.23 -11.02
CA PHE A 172 -17.97 -16.49 -9.77
C PHE A 172 -19.43 -16.03 -9.89
N THR A 173 -20.36 -16.94 -9.69
CA THR A 173 -21.81 -16.67 -9.70
C THR A 173 -22.43 -16.93 -8.34
N GLY A 174 -23.70 -16.51 -8.16
CA GLY A 174 -24.49 -16.66 -6.93
C GLY A 174 -25.27 -15.38 -6.62
N SER A 175 -26.08 -15.37 -5.57
CA SER A 175 -26.89 -14.19 -5.20
C SER A 175 -26.05 -13.03 -4.66
N ASN A 176 -26.67 -11.85 -4.50
CA ASN A 176 -25.98 -10.64 -4.07
C ASN A 176 -25.39 -10.70 -2.65
N ALA A 177 -25.88 -11.57 -1.77
CA ALA A 177 -25.39 -11.70 -0.40
C ALA A 177 -24.51 -12.95 -0.18
N SER A 178 -24.25 -13.75 -1.22
CA SER A 178 -23.55 -15.04 -1.11
C SER A 178 -22.04 -14.96 -0.80
N GLY A 179 -21.44 -13.76 -0.78
CA GLY A 179 -20.03 -13.58 -0.45
C GLY A 179 -19.07 -13.51 -1.64
N LYS A 180 -19.55 -13.58 -2.90
CA LYS A 180 -18.71 -13.48 -4.13
C LYS A 180 -17.75 -12.30 -4.10
N SER A 181 -18.29 -11.09 -3.92
CA SER A 181 -17.51 -9.85 -3.91
C SER A 181 -16.49 -9.83 -2.77
N THR A 182 -16.83 -10.40 -1.62
CA THR A 182 -15.92 -10.52 -0.48
C THR A 182 -14.78 -11.48 -0.78
N PHE A 183 -15.09 -12.62 -1.39
CA PHE A 183 -14.10 -13.63 -1.71
C PHE A 183 -13.11 -13.15 -2.79
N ILE A 184 -13.60 -12.56 -3.88
CA ILE A 184 -12.73 -12.02 -4.94
C ILE A 184 -11.83 -10.90 -4.41
N LYS A 185 -12.35 -10.05 -3.51
CA LYS A 185 -11.56 -9.03 -2.81
C LYS A 185 -10.53 -9.66 -1.88
N ALA A 186 -10.87 -10.73 -1.17
CA ALA A 186 -9.91 -11.45 -0.33
C ALA A 186 -8.76 -12.02 -1.16
N ILE A 187 -9.02 -12.61 -2.34
CA ILE A 187 -7.97 -13.08 -3.25
C ILE A 187 -7.08 -11.92 -3.70
N ALA A 188 -7.68 -10.83 -4.18
CA ALA A 188 -6.92 -9.65 -4.65
C ALA A 188 -6.04 -9.03 -3.56
N LEU A 189 -6.58 -8.85 -2.35
CA LEU A 189 -5.84 -8.34 -1.20
C LEU A 189 -4.68 -9.26 -0.83
N ASN A 190 -4.91 -10.58 -0.81
CA ASN A 190 -3.85 -11.54 -0.50
C ASN A 190 -2.75 -11.53 -1.56
N CYS A 191 -3.07 -11.35 -2.84
CA CYS A 191 -2.06 -11.19 -3.89
C CYS A 191 -1.20 -9.93 -3.67
N ILE A 192 -1.80 -8.82 -3.25
CA ILE A 192 -1.08 -7.58 -2.95
C ILE A 192 -0.20 -7.74 -1.70
N LEU A 193 -0.76 -8.30 -0.62
CA LEU A 193 -0.03 -8.52 0.63
C LEU A 193 1.12 -9.51 0.45
N ALA A 194 0.89 -10.59 -0.31
CA ALA A 194 1.92 -11.58 -0.63
C ALA A 194 3.10 -10.94 -1.36
N GLN A 195 2.84 -10.16 -2.39
CA GLN A 195 3.88 -9.54 -3.21
C GLN A 195 4.54 -8.33 -2.52
N GLY A 196 3.78 -7.54 -1.76
CA GLY A 196 4.29 -6.33 -1.09
C GLY A 196 4.92 -6.59 0.28
N LEU A 197 4.30 -7.46 1.09
CA LEU A 197 4.69 -7.70 2.48
C LEU A 197 5.24 -9.12 2.73
N ASN A 198 5.37 -9.94 1.70
CA ASN A 198 5.73 -11.35 1.82
C ASN A 198 4.84 -12.10 2.85
N THR A 199 3.53 -11.77 2.88
CA THR A 199 2.57 -12.24 3.88
C THR A 199 1.24 -12.51 3.18
N ALA A 200 0.70 -13.71 3.33
CA ALA A 200 -0.62 -14.06 2.84
C ALA A 200 -1.51 -14.54 3.98
N LEU A 201 -2.79 -14.15 3.96
CA LEU A 201 -3.80 -14.45 4.99
C LEU A 201 -4.50 -15.76 4.63
N CYS A 202 -3.76 -16.85 4.72
CA CYS A 202 -4.15 -18.20 4.39
C CYS A 202 -3.14 -19.18 4.98
N SER A 203 -3.45 -20.48 4.98
CA SER A 203 -2.52 -21.51 5.44
C SER A 203 -1.47 -21.88 4.40
N SER A 204 -1.78 -21.76 3.11
CA SER A 204 -0.84 -21.99 2.00
C SER A 204 -1.11 -21.01 0.85
N TYR A 205 -0.06 -20.43 0.30
CA TYR A 205 -0.12 -19.51 -0.85
C TYR A 205 0.96 -19.86 -1.87
N LYS A 206 0.54 -20.24 -3.07
CA LYS A 206 1.43 -20.47 -4.21
C LYS A 206 0.91 -19.72 -5.42
N CYS A 207 1.72 -18.90 -6.04
CA CYS A 207 1.31 -18.08 -7.18
C CYS A 207 2.52 -17.64 -8.00
N LYS A 208 2.30 -17.37 -9.28
CA LYS A 208 3.26 -16.63 -10.10
C LYS A 208 3.17 -15.13 -9.80
N PHE A 209 4.32 -14.46 -9.75
CA PHE A 209 4.35 -13.01 -9.58
C PHE A 209 3.60 -12.30 -10.72
N SER A 210 2.71 -11.36 -10.40
CA SER A 210 1.76 -10.78 -11.35
C SER A 210 1.40 -9.34 -10.99
N LYS A 211 1.12 -8.53 -11.99
CA LYS A 211 0.53 -7.21 -11.79
C LYS A 211 -0.95 -7.37 -11.46
N VAL A 212 -1.34 -6.96 -10.26
CA VAL A 212 -2.75 -6.96 -9.84
C VAL A 212 -3.46 -5.71 -10.40
N VAL A 213 -4.56 -5.92 -11.09
CA VAL A 213 -5.42 -4.86 -11.62
C VAL A 213 -6.86 -5.14 -11.21
N THR A 214 -7.56 -4.13 -10.70
CA THR A 214 -8.93 -4.30 -10.20
C THR A 214 -9.91 -3.35 -10.86
N SER A 215 -11.13 -3.82 -11.11
CA SER A 215 -12.31 -3.02 -11.41
C SER A 215 -13.41 -3.40 -10.42
N MET A 216 -13.34 -2.81 -9.21
CA MET A 216 -14.20 -3.15 -8.07
C MET A 216 -14.55 -1.88 -7.28
N ALA A 217 -15.71 -1.91 -6.61
CA ALA A 217 -16.15 -0.86 -5.68
C ALA A 217 -16.02 0.56 -6.27
N ILE A 218 -16.42 0.71 -7.53
CA ILE A 218 -16.42 2.00 -8.23
C ILE A 218 -17.41 2.91 -7.52
N LYS A 219 -17.02 4.14 -7.25
CA LYS A 219 -17.85 5.17 -6.65
C LYS A 219 -18.01 6.33 -7.64
N ASP A 220 -19.11 7.05 -7.53
CA ASP A 220 -19.27 8.32 -8.23
C ASP A 220 -18.14 9.26 -7.81
N ASP A 221 -17.46 9.84 -8.78
CA ASP A 221 -16.52 10.93 -8.54
C ASP A 221 -17.23 12.27 -8.76
N ILE A 222 -17.84 12.77 -7.67
CA ILE A 222 -18.56 14.04 -7.66
C ILE A 222 -17.62 15.21 -7.98
N LEU A 223 -16.33 15.10 -7.69
CA LEU A 223 -15.34 16.16 -7.89
C LEU A 223 -14.92 16.29 -9.35
N GLU A 224 -14.83 15.17 -10.07
CA GLU A 224 -14.53 15.16 -11.51
C GLU A 224 -15.79 15.25 -12.38
N GLY A 225 -16.99 15.18 -11.80
CA GLY A 225 -18.26 15.23 -12.53
C GLY A 225 -18.57 13.96 -13.34
N ASP A 226 -17.84 12.90 -13.13
CA ASP A 226 -18.06 11.60 -13.77
C ASP A 226 -19.29 10.89 -13.19
N SER A 227 -20.21 10.46 -14.02
CA SER A 227 -21.25 9.54 -13.60
C SER A 227 -20.65 8.16 -13.28
N TYR A 228 -21.34 7.38 -12.43
CA TYR A 228 -20.96 6.01 -12.10
C TYR A 228 -20.57 5.18 -13.33
N PHE A 229 -21.37 5.26 -14.39
CA PHE A 229 -21.13 4.54 -15.65
C PHE A 229 -19.82 4.95 -16.33
N ILE A 230 -19.51 6.25 -16.39
CA ILE A 230 -18.26 6.75 -16.98
C ILE A 230 -17.04 6.31 -16.16
N ALA A 231 -17.14 6.36 -14.83
CA ALA A 231 -16.06 5.87 -13.94
C ALA A 231 -15.81 4.36 -14.15
N GLU A 232 -16.88 3.58 -14.35
CA GLU A 232 -16.80 2.14 -14.64
C GLU A 232 -16.12 1.89 -16.00
N ILE A 233 -16.51 2.60 -17.06
CA ILE A 233 -15.86 2.53 -18.38
C ILE A 233 -14.37 2.89 -18.29
N LYS A 234 -14.03 3.96 -17.59
CA LYS A 234 -12.61 4.35 -17.38
C LYS A 234 -11.81 3.25 -16.67
N SER A 235 -12.41 2.60 -15.67
CA SER A 235 -11.78 1.49 -14.93
C SER A 235 -11.56 0.26 -15.82
N LEU A 236 -12.57 -0.14 -16.60
CA LEU A 236 -12.46 -1.24 -17.56
C LEU A 236 -11.44 -0.93 -18.66
N LYS A 237 -11.42 0.29 -19.21
CA LYS A 237 -10.41 0.73 -20.18
C LYS A 237 -8.99 0.60 -19.62
N ARG A 238 -8.76 1.03 -18.37
CA ARG A 238 -7.47 0.88 -17.69
C ARG A 238 -7.07 -0.59 -17.55
N LEU A 239 -8.04 -1.45 -17.20
CA LEU A 239 -7.84 -2.90 -17.10
C LEU A 239 -7.45 -3.47 -18.46
N LEU A 240 -8.23 -3.25 -19.51
CA LEU A 240 -7.98 -3.75 -20.87
C LEU A 240 -6.62 -3.29 -21.41
N ASN A 241 -6.26 -2.02 -21.22
CA ASN A 241 -4.94 -1.51 -21.60
C ASN A 241 -3.79 -2.23 -20.87
N SER A 242 -4.04 -2.71 -19.65
CA SER A 242 -3.03 -3.45 -18.88
C SER A 242 -2.82 -4.88 -19.38
N LEU A 243 -3.79 -5.49 -20.08
CA LEU A 243 -3.70 -6.86 -20.60
C LEU A 243 -2.68 -6.99 -21.72
N ASN A 244 -2.39 -5.92 -22.44
CA ASN A 244 -1.47 -5.91 -23.59
C ASN A 244 0.02 -5.74 -23.19
N GLY A 245 0.33 -5.71 -21.88
CA GLY A 245 1.69 -5.54 -21.36
C GLY A 245 2.51 -6.84 -21.37
N GLU A 246 3.83 -6.71 -21.23
CA GLU A 246 4.74 -7.85 -21.10
C GLU A 246 4.60 -8.58 -19.75
N ILE A 247 4.18 -7.84 -18.72
CA ILE A 247 4.03 -8.37 -17.36
C ILE A 247 2.69 -9.09 -17.26
N ARG A 248 2.72 -10.32 -16.74
CA ARG A 248 1.51 -11.07 -16.46
C ARG A 248 0.56 -10.28 -15.58
N VAL A 249 -0.71 -10.20 -15.97
CA VAL A 249 -1.77 -9.50 -15.25
C VAL A 249 -2.68 -10.51 -14.55
N LEU A 250 -3.03 -10.19 -13.32
CA LEU A 250 -4.10 -10.82 -12.56
C LEU A 250 -5.19 -9.78 -12.37
N ALA A 251 -6.28 -9.94 -13.12
CA ALA A 251 -7.38 -8.99 -13.20
C ALA A 251 -8.56 -9.44 -12.34
N PHE A 252 -9.08 -8.54 -11.53
CA PHE A 252 -10.22 -8.79 -10.65
C PHE A 252 -11.35 -7.81 -10.99
N ILE A 253 -12.54 -8.34 -11.25
CA ILE A 253 -13.72 -7.56 -11.64
C ILE A 253 -14.90 -7.96 -10.74
N ASP A 254 -15.54 -6.98 -10.13
CA ASP A 254 -16.73 -7.17 -9.32
C ASP A 254 -17.92 -6.50 -10.01
N GLU A 255 -18.64 -7.29 -10.79
CA GLU A 255 -19.69 -6.91 -11.72
C GLU A 255 -19.23 -5.96 -12.86
N ILE A 256 -19.71 -6.20 -14.06
CA ILE A 256 -19.34 -5.43 -15.25
C ILE A 256 -20.54 -4.63 -15.71
N LEU A 257 -20.36 -3.31 -15.92
CA LEU A 257 -21.35 -2.41 -16.54
C LEU A 257 -22.70 -2.38 -15.82
N LYS A 258 -22.69 -2.26 -14.48
CA LYS A 258 -23.91 -2.14 -13.68
C LYS A 258 -24.85 -0.98 -14.09
N GLY A 259 -24.28 0.06 -14.67
CA GLY A 259 -24.99 1.31 -14.99
C GLY A 259 -25.80 1.28 -16.30
N THR A 260 -25.93 0.12 -16.99
CA THR A 260 -26.68 0.01 -18.26
C THR A 260 -27.78 -1.06 -18.22
N ASN A 261 -28.59 -1.17 -19.29
CA ASN A 261 -29.64 -2.17 -19.38
C ASN A 261 -29.05 -3.60 -19.45
N THR A 262 -29.86 -4.58 -19.06
CA THR A 262 -29.40 -5.97 -18.91
C THR A 262 -28.87 -6.59 -20.19
N VAL A 263 -29.54 -6.38 -21.34
CA VAL A 263 -29.16 -6.99 -22.62
C VAL A 263 -27.80 -6.43 -23.10
N GLU A 264 -27.66 -5.10 -23.06
CA GLU A 264 -26.42 -4.43 -23.45
C GLU A 264 -25.28 -4.79 -22.48
N ARG A 265 -25.56 -4.86 -21.17
CA ARG A 265 -24.60 -5.23 -20.15
C ARG A 265 -24.02 -6.64 -20.40
N ILE A 266 -24.88 -7.64 -20.61
CA ILE A 266 -24.47 -9.02 -20.86
C ILE A 266 -23.65 -9.10 -22.15
N ALA A 267 -24.12 -8.50 -23.26
CA ALA A 267 -23.42 -8.52 -24.53
C ALA A 267 -22.02 -7.86 -24.46
N ALA A 268 -21.94 -6.68 -23.83
CA ALA A 268 -20.68 -5.97 -23.64
C ALA A 268 -19.74 -6.72 -22.69
N SER A 269 -20.28 -7.27 -21.59
CA SER A 269 -19.50 -8.06 -20.63
C SER A 269 -18.90 -9.31 -21.28
N ALA A 270 -19.69 -10.05 -22.06
CA ALA A 270 -19.22 -11.21 -22.79
C ALA A 270 -18.08 -10.83 -23.76
N SER A 271 -18.23 -9.72 -24.50
CA SER A 271 -17.20 -9.24 -25.44
C SER A 271 -15.90 -8.83 -24.73
N ILE A 272 -16.00 -8.15 -23.58
CA ILE A 272 -14.84 -7.75 -22.77
C ILE A 272 -14.09 -8.97 -22.22
N LEU A 273 -14.83 -9.94 -21.71
CA LEU A 273 -14.23 -11.15 -21.14
C LEU A 273 -13.65 -12.06 -22.23
N ASP A 274 -14.29 -12.14 -23.39
CA ASP A 274 -13.77 -12.87 -24.54
C ASP A 274 -12.45 -12.29 -25.04
N TYR A 275 -12.39 -10.98 -25.21
CA TYR A 275 -11.13 -10.28 -25.52
C TYR A 275 -10.04 -10.53 -24.46
N GLY A 276 -10.42 -10.53 -23.20
CA GLY A 276 -9.48 -10.76 -22.09
C GLY A 276 -8.89 -12.18 -22.11
N LYS A 277 -9.63 -13.19 -22.56
CA LYS A 277 -9.15 -14.59 -22.68
C LYS A 277 -7.98 -14.73 -23.65
N GLU A 278 -7.94 -13.95 -24.71
CA GLU A 278 -6.86 -13.99 -25.71
C GLU A 278 -5.53 -13.44 -25.17
N SER A 279 -5.59 -12.74 -24.03
CA SER A 279 -4.41 -12.18 -23.37
C SER A 279 -3.68 -13.21 -22.50
N LYS A 280 -2.47 -12.87 -22.06
CA LYS A 280 -1.71 -13.65 -21.05
C LYS A 280 -2.18 -13.42 -19.62
N ALA A 281 -3.28 -12.70 -19.44
CA ALA A 281 -3.83 -12.41 -18.11
C ALA A 281 -4.65 -13.58 -17.57
N LYS A 282 -4.80 -13.61 -16.25
CA LYS A 282 -5.87 -14.35 -15.58
C LYS A 282 -6.92 -13.38 -15.08
N ILE A 283 -8.17 -13.64 -15.44
CA ILE A 283 -9.31 -12.81 -15.12
C ILE A 283 -10.22 -13.56 -14.16
N LEU A 284 -10.49 -12.94 -13.02
CA LEU A 284 -11.46 -13.40 -12.05
C LEU A 284 -12.60 -12.39 -12.00
N VAL A 285 -13.80 -12.82 -12.34
CA VAL A 285 -14.96 -11.94 -12.36
C VAL A 285 -16.06 -12.49 -11.46
N ALA A 286 -16.64 -11.64 -10.61
CA ALA A 286 -17.87 -11.92 -9.90
C ALA A 286 -19.05 -11.28 -10.64
N THR A 287 -20.11 -12.02 -10.85
CA THR A 287 -21.33 -11.54 -11.52
C THR A 287 -22.59 -12.26 -11.00
N HIS A 288 -23.71 -11.63 -11.18
CA HIS A 288 -25.02 -12.26 -10.98
C HIS A 288 -25.69 -12.66 -12.32
N ASP A 289 -25.09 -12.29 -13.46
CA ASP A 289 -25.58 -12.61 -14.81
C ASP A 289 -25.20 -14.07 -15.15
N MET A 290 -26.15 -14.99 -15.01
CA MET A 290 -25.94 -16.40 -15.30
C MET A 290 -25.68 -16.67 -16.78
N GLU A 291 -26.21 -15.84 -17.67
CA GLU A 291 -26.04 -15.93 -19.11
C GLU A 291 -24.58 -15.87 -19.53
N LEU A 292 -23.73 -15.14 -18.76
CA LEU A 292 -22.29 -15.08 -19.02
C LEU A 292 -21.61 -16.45 -18.83
N THR A 293 -22.12 -17.29 -17.93
CA THR A 293 -21.57 -18.64 -17.73
C THR A 293 -21.88 -19.57 -18.90
N GLU A 294 -23.05 -19.41 -19.54
CA GLU A 294 -23.44 -20.17 -20.72
C GLU A 294 -22.64 -19.70 -21.96
N MET A 295 -22.52 -18.37 -22.12
CA MET A 295 -21.82 -17.79 -23.28
C MET A 295 -20.29 -18.06 -23.26
N LEU A 296 -19.68 -18.18 -22.09
CA LEU A 296 -18.25 -18.26 -21.88
C LEU A 296 -17.78 -19.59 -21.27
N GLY A 297 -18.66 -20.56 -21.13
CA GLY A 297 -18.40 -21.81 -20.39
C GLY A 297 -17.24 -22.66 -20.90
N GLU A 298 -16.85 -22.53 -22.17
CA GLU A 298 -15.66 -23.19 -22.73
C GLU A 298 -14.34 -22.40 -22.47
N LYS A 299 -14.47 -21.15 -22.02
CA LYS A 299 -13.34 -20.19 -21.89
C LYS A 299 -13.03 -19.83 -20.44
N TYR A 300 -13.98 -20.03 -19.55
CA TYR A 300 -13.92 -19.66 -18.13
C TYR A 300 -14.39 -20.83 -17.25
N ASP A 301 -13.66 -21.12 -16.18
CA ASP A 301 -14.13 -22.00 -15.12
C ASP A 301 -15.26 -21.32 -14.34
N ASN A 302 -16.35 -22.04 -14.07
CA ASN A 302 -17.49 -21.50 -13.36
C ASN A 302 -17.52 -22.01 -11.92
N TYR A 303 -17.53 -21.08 -10.97
CA TYR A 303 -17.69 -21.34 -9.54
C TYR A 303 -18.98 -20.70 -9.06
N HIS A 304 -19.77 -21.45 -8.30
CA HIS A 304 -21.07 -20.99 -7.81
C HIS A 304 -21.10 -20.96 -6.29
N PHE A 305 -21.39 -19.79 -5.71
CA PHE A 305 -21.62 -19.64 -4.28
C PHE A 305 -23.03 -20.08 -3.94
N ARG A 306 -23.15 -21.10 -3.10
CA ARG A 306 -24.44 -21.69 -2.70
C ARG A 306 -25.04 -20.95 -1.52
N GLU A 307 -26.38 -21.00 -1.49
CA GLU A 307 -27.21 -20.56 -0.38
C GLU A 307 -28.04 -21.73 0.08
N THR A 308 -28.25 -21.87 1.38
CA THR A 308 -29.17 -22.82 1.93
C THR A 308 -30.45 -22.09 2.30
N VAL A 309 -31.51 -22.34 1.55
CA VAL A 309 -32.84 -21.76 1.81
C VAL A 309 -33.61 -22.72 2.73
N THR A 310 -33.96 -22.26 3.93
CA THR A 310 -34.87 -22.94 4.84
C THR A 310 -36.24 -22.28 4.79
N ASP A 311 -37.30 -22.97 5.21
CA ASP A 311 -38.67 -22.44 5.19
C ASP A 311 -38.87 -21.11 5.96
N LYS A 312 -37.87 -20.67 6.72
CA LYS A 312 -37.94 -19.46 7.57
C LYS A 312 -36.82 -18.45 7.28
N GLU A 313 -35.66 -18.89 6.75
CA GLU A 313 -34.47 -18.02 6.59
C GLU A 313 -33.61 -18.46 5.42
N VAL A 314 -32.92 -17.51 4.79
CA VAL A 314 -31.87 -17.77 3.83
C VAL A 314 -30.54 -17.77 4.57
N LEU A 315 -29.87 -18.91 4.62
CA LEU A 315 -28.55 -19.06 5.22
C LEU A 315 -27.51 -19.05 4.14
N PHE A 316 -26.52 -18.19 4.31
CA PHE A 316 -25.39 -18.07 3.39
C PHE A 316 -24.21 -18.89 3.95
N ASP A 317 -23.84 -19.95 3.26
CA ASP A 317 -22.73 -20.82 3.67
C ASP A 317 -21.35 -20.16 3.40
N TYR A 318 -21.33 -19.13 2.57
CA TYR A 318 -20.12 -18.40 2.14
C TYR A 318 -19.01 -19.31 1.59
N LYS A 319 -19.37 -20.43 0.98
CA LYS A 319 -18.48 -21.46 0.43
C LYS A 319 -18.67 -21.65 -1.07
#